data_ae62caba306637d17a896cd58cf0d2bf
#
_entry.id   ae62caba306637d17a896cd58cf0d2bf
#
_cell.length_a   1.000
_cell.length_b   1.000
_cell.length_c   1.000
_cell.angle_alpha   90.00
_cell.angle_beta   90.00
_cell.angle_gamma   90.00
#
_symmetry.space_group_name_H-M   'P 1'
#
loop_
_entity.id
_entity.type
_entity.pdbx_description
1 polymer ?
#
loop_
_entity_poly.entity_id
_entity_poly.type
_entity_poly.pdbx_seq_one_letter_code
_entity_poly.pdbx_strand_id
1 'polypeptide(L)'
;MTAATPAPRTLYVHDDLSDALRALGEESRAWRLGQKLLAMLRRDTGRVVILTLAQQLDALIARGDHVPFARALGVGHAGARVAAQVHARTGWFPSIHRVDLWREEDGQSGYVIAGAAPLASQLGPAIEAPSIAIVDDTIFSGLTMRTVAAAWPADPRRRMHAFCLRAVGESLEAVAGLIPVTAGFAAAGRILDDVSFINASGLVERTAIRRAGQPSLAFFERPEWMAAWFPGYHEHVIATCRELSKELDVPPTP
;
A
#
# COMPACT_ATOMS: atom_id res chain seq x y z
N MET A 1 8.36 17.79 -24.38
CA MET A 1 7.11 18.07 -23.66
C MET A 1 6.69 16.76 -23.00
N THR A 2 6.92 16.62 -21.71
CA THR A 2 6.38 15.50 -20.93
C THR A 2 4.87 15.65 -20.91
N ALA A 3 4.14 14.64 -21.39
CA ALA A 3 2.69 14.61 -21.30
C ALA A 3 2.29 14.83 -19.82
N ALA A 4 1.37 15.75 -19.58
CA ALA A 4 0.86 15.97 -18.22
C ALA A 4 0.29 14.64 -17.69
N THR A 5 0.72 14.25 -16.51
CA THR A 5 0.14 13.07 -15.83
C THR A 5 -1.35 13.32 -15.68
N PRO A 6 -2.24 12.45 -16.24
CA PRO A 6 -3.67 12.66 -16.12
C PRO A 6 -4.09 12.63 -14.65
N ALA A 7 -4.92 13.59 -14.24
CA ALA A 7 -5.47 13.61 -12.89
C ALA A 7 -6.50 12.48 -12.75
N PRO A 8 -6.37 11.55 -11.80
CA PRO A 8 -7.37 10.51 -11.59
C PRO A 8 -8.71 11.13 -11.24
N ARG A 9 -9.80 10.49 -11.66
CA ARG A 9 -11.16 10.93 -11.31
C ARG A 9 -11.42 10.78 -9.82
N THR A 10 -10.84 9.73 -9.22
CA THR A 10 -10.93 9.49 -7.78
C THR A 10 -9.55 9.14 -7.21
N LEU A 11 -9.15 9.86 -6.16
CA LEU A 11 -7.96 9.60 -5.39
C LEU A 11 -8.36 9.01 -4.02
N TYR A 12 -7.99 7.77 -3.78
CA TYR A 12 -8.16 7.15 -2.48
C TYR A 12 -6.88 7.33 -1.66
N VAL A 13 -7.02 7.91 -0.48
CA VAL A 13 -5.93 8.14 0.46
C VAL A 13 -6.10 7.21 1.65
N HIS A 14 -5.17 6.30 1.85
CA HIS A 14 -5.10 5.51 3.07
C HIS A 14 -4.50 6.36 4.19
N ASP A 15 -5.27 6.59 5.24
CA ASP A 15 -4.80 7.29 6.43
C ASP A 15 -4.01 6.32 7.33
N ASP A 16 -2.74 6.14 7.03
CA ASP A 16 -1.76 5.44 7.84
C ASP A 16 -0.87 6.40 8.65
N LEU A 17 -1.07 7.71 8.45
CA LEU A 17 -0.29 8.76 9.09
C LEU A 17 -0.83 9.13 10.48
N SER A 18 -2.15 9.16 10.66
CA SER A 18 -2.79 9.60 11.90
C SER A 18 -2.34 8.81 13.13
N ASP A 19 -2.26 7.48 13.03
CA ASP A 19 -1.84 6.65 14.16
C ASP A 19 -0.35 6.82 14.48
N ALA A 20 0.49 6.95 13.46
CA ALA A 20 1.92 7.21 13.65
C ALA A 20 2.17 8.55 14.33
N LEU A 21 1.47 9.59 13.89
CA LEU A 21 1.61 10.94 14.48
C LEU A 21 1.04 11.02 15.90
N ARG A 22 -0.04 10.28 16.20
CA ARG A 22 -0.60 10.22 17.56
C ARG A 22 0.40 9.64 18.55
N ALA A 23 1.22 8.67 18.12
CA ALA A 23 2.28 8.10 18.95
C ALA A 23 3.38 9.13 19.31
N LEU A 24 3.53 10.21 18.54
CA LEU A 24 4.43 11.33 18.84
C LEU A 24 3.83 12.37 19.81
N GLY A 25 2.55 12.19 20.17
CA GLY A 25 1.79 13.08 21.06
C GLY A 25 0.92 14.09 20.30
N GLU A 26 -0.33 14.20 20.73
CA GLU A 26 -1.34 15.08 20.09
C GLU A 26 -1.03 16.58 20.22
N GLU A 27 -0.14 16.96 21.15
CA GLU A 27 0.37 18.33 21.31
C GLU A 27 1.60 18.62 20.45
N SER A 28 2.14 17.63 19.74
CA SER A 28 3.34 17.81 18.91
C SER A 28 3.06 18.69 17.69
N ARG A 29 4.10 19.34 17.18
CA ARG A 29 4.00 20.09 15.91
C ARG A 29 3.72 19.15 14.75
N ALA A 30 4.32 17.95 14.77
CA ALA A 30 4.08 16.92 13.76
C ALA A 30 2.59 16.53 13.69
N TRP A 31 1.94 16.30 14.84
CA TRP A 31 0.50 16.03 14.91
C TRP A 31 -0.33 17.16 14.29
N ARG A 32 -0.09 18.43 14.70
CA ARG A 32 -0.83 19.56 14.15
C ARG A 32 -0.67 19.70 12.63
N LEU A 33 0.55 19.51 12.11
CA LEU A 33 0.80 19.54 10.67
C LEU A 33 0.11 18.39 9.94
N GLY A 34 0.12 17.18 10.51
CA GLY A 34 -0.60 16.02 9.95
C GLY A 34 -2.10 16.25 9.90
N GLN A 35 -2.70 16.77 10.98
CA GLN A 35 -4.13 17.11 10.98
C GLN A 35 -4.47 18.19 9.95
N LYS A 36 -3.60 19.22 9.82
CA LYS A 36 -3.74 20.24 8.77
C LYS A 36 -3.70 19.61 7.38
N LEU A 37 -2.73 18.73 7.13
CA LEU A 37 -2.61 18.02 5.85
C LEU A 37 -3.89 17.23 5.54
N LEU A 38 -4.33 16.36 6.44
CA LEU A 38 -5.54 15.56 6.25
C LEU A 38 -6.80 16.41 6.07
N ALA A 39 -6.90 17.53 6.79
CA ALA A 39 -8.01 18.48 6.61
C ALA A 39 -7.99 19.11 5.21
N MET A 40 -6.80 19.41 4.66
CA MET A 40 -6.68 19.91 3.29
C MET A 40 -7.12 18.86 2.27
N LEU A 41 -6.72 17.60 2.45
CA LEU A 41 -7.11 16.50 1.56
C LEU A 41 -8.63 16.28 1.57
N ARG A 42 -9.28 16.42 2.73
CA ARG A 42 -10.74 16.28 2.88
C ARG A 42 -11.56 17.38 2.23
N ARG A 43 -10.95 18.49 1.78
CA ARG A 43 -11.69 19.59 1.12
C ARG A 43 -12.25 19.21 -0.24
N ASP A 44 -11.57 18.35 -0.96
CA ASP A 44 -12.01 17.89 -2.29
C ASP A 44 -12.83 16.59 -2.15
N THR A 45 -14.04 16.70 -1.57
CA THR A 45 -14.92 15.57 -1.33
C THR A 45 -15.45 14.92 -2.61
N GLY A 46 -15.37 15.60 -3.74
CA GLY A 46 -15.78 15.07 -5.05
C GLY A 46 -14.75 14.11 -5.65
N ARG A 47 -13.49 14.20 -5.23
CA ARG A 47 -12.38 13.44 -5.83
C ARG A 47 -11.55 12.66 -4.81
N VAL A 48 -11.43 13.14 -3.59
CA VAL A 48 -10.58 12.53 -2.56
C VAL A 48 -11.42 11.75 -1.56
N VAL A 49 -11.15 10.46 -1.44
CA VAL A 49 -11.77 9.56 -0.47
C VAL A 49 -10.72 9.10 0.52
N ILE A 50 -10.88 9.44 1.79
CA ILE A 50 -9.96 8.99 2.85
C ILE A 50 -10.48 7.69 3.46
N LEU A 51 -9.63 6.67 3.48
CA LEU A 51 -9.93 5.34 4.01
C LEU A 51 -9.08 5.09 5.25
N THR A 52 -9.70 4.79 6.38
CA THR A 52 -8.99 4.37 7.58
C THR A 52 -8.61 2.89 7.51
N LEU A 53 -7.59 2.47 8.26
CA LEU A 53 -7.20 1.06 8.36
C LEU A 53 -8.37 0.20 8.90
N ALA A 54 -9.08 0.68 9.92
CA ALA A 54 -10.20 -0.04 10.53
C ALA A 54 -11.31 -0.32 9.50
N GLN A 55 -11.75 0.70 8.75
CA GLN A 55 -12.77 0.53 7.72
C GLN A 55 -12.38 -0.51 6.66
N GLN A 56 -11.12 -0.50 6.24
CA GLN A 56 -10.63 -1.43 5.22
C GLN A 56 -10.51 -2.87 5.76
N LEU A 57 -10.07 -3.04 7.00
CA LEU A 57 -10.03 -4.34 7.67
C LEU A 57 -11.44 -4.91 7.87
N ASP A 58 -12.37 -4.10 8.35
CA ASP A 58 -13.77 -4.51 8.54
C ASP A 58 -14.40 -4.94 7.20
N ALA A 59 -14.14 -4.17 6.12
CA ALA A 59 -14.60 -4.50 4.79
C ALA A 59 -13.97 -5.80 4.25
N LEU A 60 -12.68 -6.05 4.52
CA LEU A 60 -12.00 -7.28 4.13
C LEU A 60 -12.58 -8.50 4.85
N ILE A 61 -12.78 -8.40 6.15
CA ILE A 61 -13.32 -9.49 6.98
C ILE A 61 -14.77 -9.79 6.62
N ALA A 62 -15.58 -8.77 6.34
CA ALA A 62 -16.97 -8.94 5.95
C ALA A 62 -17.17 -9.60 4.56
N ARG A 63 -16.09 -9.80 3.78
CA ARG A 63 -16.15 -10.48 2.48
C ARG A 63 -16.29 -12.00 2.56
N GLY A 64 -16.17 -12.60 3.74
CA GLY A 64 -16.44 -14.01 3.97
C GLY A 64 -15.57 -14.61 5.08
N ASP A 65 -15.96 -15.82 5.47
CA ASP A 65 -15.19 -16.66 6.39
C ASP A 65 -14.22 -17.54 5.63
N HIS A 66 -13.04 -17.70 6.19
CA HIS A 66 -12.02 -18.59 5.66
C HIS A 66 -11.55 -19.58 6.72
N VAL A 67 -11.44 -20.85 6.33
CA VAL A 67 -10.70 -21.83 7.11
C VAL A 67 -9.24 -21.32 7.24
N PRO A 68 -8.61 -21.39 8.41
CA PRO A 68 -7.24 -20.92 8.59
C PRO A 68 -6.27 -21.48 7.55
N PHE A 69 -5.33 -20.65 7.14
CA PHE A 69 -4.26 -21.01 6.22
C PHE A 69 -3.06 -21.53 7.02
N ALA A 70 -2.41 -22.58 6.53
CA ALA A 70 -1.21 -23.12 7.18
C ALA A 70 -0.10 -22.05 7.27
N ARG A 71 -0.03 -21.15 6.27
CA ARG A 71 0.94 -20.06 6.23
C ARG A 71 0.34 -18.83 5.57
N ALA A 72 0.59 -17.66 6.15
CA ALA A 72 0.38 -16.38 5.47
C ALA A 72 1.74 -15.76 5.13
N LEU A 73 1.83 -15.20 3.93
CA LEU A 73 2.97 -14.41 3.47
C LEU A 73 2.56 -12.94 3.47
N GLY A 74 3.10 -12.16 4.38
CA GLY A 74 2.95 -10.72 4.37
C GLY A 74 3.97 -10.08 3.45
N VAL A 75 3.53 -9.39 2.41
CA VAL A 75 4.42 -8.67 1.49
C VAL A 75 4.90 -7.38 2.16
N GLY A 76 6.20 -7.30 2.40
CA GLY A 76 6.80 -6.19 3.13
C GLY A 76 6.25 -6.02 4.55
N HIS A 77 6.51 -4.87 5.14
CA HIS A 77 5.95 -4.51 6.45
C HIS A 77 4.44 -4.30 6.43
N ALA A 78 3.92 -3.69 5.36
CA ALA A 78 2.50 -3.36 5.25
C ALA A 78 1.65 -4.63 5.18
N GLY A 79 1.99 -5.58 4.30
CA GLY A 79 1.28 -6.84 4.19
C GLY A 79 1.37 -7.71 5.45
N ALA A 80 2.55 -7.75 6.11
CA ALA A 80 2.71 -8.48 7.39
C ALA A 80 1.85 -7.86 8.50
N ARG A 81 1.76 -6.53 8.58
CA ARG A 81 0.87 -5.82 9.51
C ARG A 81 -0.59 -6.11 9.24
N VAL A 82 -1.02 -6.10 7.98
CA VAL A 82 -2.39 -6.46 7.59
C VAL A 82 -2.69 -7.91 8.00
N ALA A 83 -1.80 -8.85 7.71
CA ALA A 83 -1.97 -10.25 8.09
C ALA A 83 -2.13 -10.42 9.61
N ALA A 84 -1.32 -9.74 10.42
CA ALA A 84 -1.41 -9.77 11.88
C ALA A 84 -2.75 -9.20 12.39
N GLN A 85 -3.21 -8.08 11.83
CA GLN A 85 -4.48 -7.45 12.18
C GLN A 85 -5.68 -8.33 11.81
N VAL A 86 -5.66 -8.96 10.65
CA VAL A 86 -6.70 -9.91 10.23
C VAL A 86 -6.66 -11.14 11.12
N HIS A 87 -5.48 -11.71 11.40
CA HIS A 87 -5.37 -12.86 12.31
C HIS A 87 -5.96 -12.57 13.69
N ALA A 88 -5.62 -11.44 14.28
CA ALA A 88 -6.11 -11.06 15.62
C ALA A 88 -7.64 -11.00 15.70
N ARG A 89 -8.33 -10.77 14.59
CA ARG A 89 -9.80 -10.66 14.53
C ARG A 89 -10.50 -11.94 14.08
N THR A 90 -9.82 -12.81 13.32
CA THR A 90 -10.45 -13.94 12.62
C THR A 90 -9.78 -15.29 12.86
N GLY A 91 -8.52 -15.31 13.26
CA GLY A 91 -7.72 -16.52 13.32
C GLY A 91 -7.27 -17.08 11.96
N TRP A 92 -7.52 -16.39 10.83
CA TRP A 92 -7.22 -16.94 9.48
C TRP A 92 -5.73 -17.18 9.23
N PHE A 93 -4.81 -16.45 9.87
CA PHE A 93 -3.37 -16.45 9.60
C PHE A 93 -2.53 -16.79 10.82
N PRO A 94 -2.64 -18.02 11.39
CA PRO A 94 -1.96 -18.39 12.63
C PRO A 94 -0.43 -18.40 12.52
N SER A 95 0.11 -18.45 11.31
CA SER A 95 1.54 -18.39 11.04
C SER A 95 1.81 -17.38 9.94
N ILE A 96 2.49 -16.29 10.28
CA ILE A 96 2.80 -15.20 9.35
C ILE A 96 4.29 -15.18 9.08
N HIS A 97 4.66 -15.22 7.80
CA HIS A 97 6.02 -15.05 7.31
C HIS A 97 6.10 -13.80 6.45
N ARG A 98 7.05 -12.91 6.71
CA ARG A 98 7.27 -11.72 5.90
C ARG A 98 8.22 -12.01 4.76
N VAL A 99 7.87 -11.56 3.56
CA VAL A 99 8.77 -11.50 2.42
C VAL A 99 9.08 -10.03 2.10
N ASP A 100 10.35 -9.67 2.08
CA ASP A 100 10.80 -8.30 1.87
C ASP A 100 10.96 -8.02 0.38
N LEU A 101 9.85 -7.63 -0.23
CA LEU A 101 9.75 -7.21 -1.62
C LEU A 101 9.22 -5.77 -1.70
N TRP A 102 9.67 -5.06 -2.74
CA TRP A 102 9.21 -3.72 -3.05
C TRP A 102 9.32 -3.45 -4.55
N ARG A 103 8.64 -2.40 -5.00
CA ARG A 103 8.77 -1.90 -6.36
C ARG A 103 9.82 -0.80 -6.39
N GLU A 104 10.66 -0.82 -7.43
CA GLU A 104 11.62 0.24 -7.74
C GLU A 104 11.37 0.76 -9.15
N GLU A 105 11.50 2.07 -9.34
CA GLU A 105 11.58 2.68 -10.68
C GLU A 105 12.86 2.18 -11.36
N ASP A 106 12.71 1.65 -12.60
CA ASP A 106 13.82 1.08 -13.38
C ASP A 106 14.63 2.13 -14.16
N GLY A 107 14.26 3.41 -14.06
CA GLY A 107 14.86 4.52 -14.81
C GLY A 107 14.39 4.61 -16.27
N GLN A 108 13.54 3.71 -16.75
CA GLN A 108 12.97 3.67 -18.11
C GLN A 108 11.44 3.80 -18.11
N SER A 109 10.90 4.50 -17.12
CA SER A 109 9.46 4.70 -16.90
C SER A 109 8.67 3.43 -16.53
N GLY A 110 9.37 2.38 -16.08
CA GLY A 110 8.82 1.12 -15.61
C GLY A 110 9.09 0.87 -14.12
N TYR A 111 8.60 -0.28 -13.65
CA TYR A 111 8.85 -0.77 -12.29
C TYR A 111 9.32 -2.21 -12.34
N VAL A 112 10.31 -2.51 -11.51
CA VAL A 112 10.78 -3.86 -11.25
C VAL A 112 10.50 -4.26 -9.81
N ILE A 113 10.39 -5.56 -9.57
CA ILE A 113 10.33 -6.09 -8.20
C ILE A 113 11.75 -6.31 -7.71
N ALA A 114 12.09 -5.64 -6.64
CA ALA A 114 13.32 -5.82 -5.89
C ALA A 114 13.01 -6.46 -4.52
N GLY A 115 14.03 -6.98 -3.86
CA GLY A 115 13.89 -7.60 -2.54
C GLY A 115 15.20 -7.62 -1.77
N ALA A 116 15.11 -7.79 -0.45
CA ALA A 116 16.25 -7.93 0.43
C ALA A 116 17.13 -9.14 0.06
N ALA A 117 16.51 -10.17 -0.53
CA ALA A 117 17.14 -11.37 -1.07
C ALA A 117 16.28 -11.94 -2.21
N PRO A 118 16.77 -12.89 -3.02
CA PRO A 118 15.95 -13.59 -4.00
C PRO A 118 14.69 -14.17 -3.36
N LEU A 119 13.53 -14.02 -4.02
CA LEU A 119 12.23 -14.46 -3.48
C LEU A 119 12.26 -15.94 -3.07
N ALA A 120 12.83 -16.80 -3.90
CA ALA A 120 12.92 -18.24 -3.60
C ALA A 120 13.60 -18.53 -2.26
N SER A 121 14.67 -17.77 -1.91
CA SER A 121 15.33 -17.93 -0.62
C SER A 121 14.51 -17.37 0.55
N GLN A 122 13.72 -16.34 0.32
CA GLN A 122 12.83 -15.78 1.34
C GLN A 122 11.64 -16.70 1.64
N LEU A 123 11.16 -17.45 0.66
CA LEU A 123 10.03 -18.37 0.84
C LEU A 123 10.36 -19.54 1.77
N GLY A 124 11.59 -20.07 1.68
CA GLY A 124 12.07 -21.15 2.55
C GLY A 124 11.04 -22.27 2.74
N PRO A 125 10.81 -22.74 3.99
CA PRO A 125 9.84 -23.83 4.25
C PRO A 125 8.38 -23.48 3.92
N ALA A 126 8.05 -22.20 3.69
CA ALA A 126 6.69 -21.82 3.32
C ALA A 126 6.26 -22.45 1.99
N ILE A 127 7.21 -22.77 1.11
CA ILE A 127 6.92 -23.33 -0.21
C ILE A 127 6.22 -24.71 -0.15
N GLU A 128 6.38 -25.43 0.96
CA GLU A 128 5.77 -26.75 1.18
C GLU A 128 4.42 -26.70 1.90
N ALA A 129 4.00 -25.52 2.35
CA ALA A 129 2.75 -25.39 3.09
C ALA A 129 1.53 -25.81 2.23
N PRO A 130 0.58 -26.57 2.78
CA PRO A 130 -0.59 -27.07 2.02
C PRO A 130 -1.60 -25.96 1.70
N SER A 131 -1.57 -24.87 2.44
CA SER A 131 -2.40 -23.69 2.16
C SER A 131 -1.65 -22.41 2.46
N ILE A 132 -1.75 -21.45 1.55
CA ILE A 132 -0.99 -20.19 1.58
C ILE A 132 -1.93 -19.02 1.34
N ALA A 133 -1.89 -18.05 2.25
CA ALA A 133 -2.45 -16.72 2.05
C ALA A 133 -1.33 -15.77 1.65
N ILE A 134 -1.48 -15.04 0.56
CA ILE A 134 -0.58 -13.94 0.19
C ILE A 134 -1.27 -12.64 0.58
N VAL A 135 -0.68 -11.88 1.49
CA VAL A 135 -1.32 -10.70 2.08
C VAL A 135 -0.51 -9.45 1.77
N ASP A 136 -1.17 -8.47 1.19
CA ASP A 136 -0.60 -7.14 0.94
C ASP A 136 -1.59 -6.06 1.41
N ASP A 137 -1.15 -4.81 1.51
CA ASP A 137 -2.06 -3.69 1.81
C ASP A 137 -2.79 -3.22 0.55
N THR A 138 -2.11 -3.20 -0.60
CA THR A 138 -2.65 -2.65 -1.84
C THR A 138 -2.26 -3.47 -3.06
N ILE A 139 -3.24 -3.88 -3.85
CA ILE A 139 -3.03 -4.36 -5.21
C ILE A 139 -3.24 -3.17 -6.17
N PHE A 140 -2.14 -2.47 -6.51
CA PHE A 140 -2.19 -1.34 -7.42
C PHE A 140 -2.06 -1.79 -8.88
N SER A 141 -0.90 -2.30 -9.30
CA SER A 141 -0.69 -2.89 -10.64
C SER A 141 -0.76 -4.42 -10.65
N GLY A 142 -0.89 -5.04 -9.48
CA GLY A 142 -0.84 -6.49 -9.31
C GLY A 142 0.55 -7.11 -9.53
N LEU A 143 1.57 -6.33 -9.89
CA LEU A 143 2.91 -6.86 -10.23
C LEU A 143 3.50 -7.68 -9.08
N THR A 144 3.55 -7.14 -7.88
CA THR A 144 4.10 -7.83 -6.69
C THR A 144 3.33 -9.12 -6.39
N MET A 145 2.00 -9.04 -6.37
CA MET A 145 1.15 -10.18 -6.07
C MET A 145 1.32 -11.31 -7.09
N ARG A 146 1.38 -10.99 -8.38
CA ARG A 146 1.63 -11.96 -9.46
C ARG A 146 3.02 -12.57 -9.35
N THR A 147 4.04 -11.77 -9.04
CA THR A 147 5.41 -12.26 -8.85
C THR A 147 5.49 -13.26 -7.71
N VAL A 148 4.84 -12.96 -6.58
CA VAL A 148 4.81 -13.86 -5.43
C VAL A 148 4.02 -15.13 -5.78
N ALA A 149 2.84 -15.01 -6.38
CA ALA A 149 2.03 -16.16 -6.75
C ALA A 149 2.75 -17.11 -7.74
N ALA A 150 3.46 -16.55 -8.72
CA ALA A 150 4.21 -17.32 -9.72
C ALA A 150 5.44 -18.05 -9.15
N ALA A 151 5.89 -17.72 -7.94
CA ALA A 151 7.03 -18.39 -7.32
C ALA A 151 6.73 -19.81 -6.82
N TRP A 152 5.43 -20.20 -6.77
CA TRP A 152 5.05 -21.56 -6.38
C TRP A 152 4.90 -22.48 -7.58
N PRO A 153 5.37 -23.74 -7.45
CA PRO A 153 5.03 -24.78 -8.41
C PRO A 153 3.49 -24.97 -8.46
N ALA A 154 2.98 -25.19 -9.66
CA ALA A 154 1.57 -25.51 -9.82
C ALA A 154 1.25 -26.84 -9.10
N ASP A 155 0.45 -26.77 -8.05
CA ASP A 155 -0.05 -27.91 -7.32
C ASP A 155 -1.55 -27.73 -7.09
N PRO A 156 -2.41 -28.51 -7.79
CA PRO A 156 -3.86 -28.36 -7.67
C PRO A 156 -4.41 -28.71 -6.28
N ARG A 157 -3.60 -29.36 -5.43
CA ARG A 157 -3.99 -29.68 -4.04
C ARG A 157 -3.73 -28.54 -3.09
N ARG A 158 -2.89 -27.56 -3.48
CA ARG A 158 -2.54 -26.43 -2.65
C ARG A 158 -3.62 -25.37 -2.70
N ARG A 159 -4.17 -25.03 -1.55
CA ARG A 159 -5.07 -23.88 -1.43
C ARG A 159 -4.25 -22.60 -1.37
N MET A 160 -4.34 -21.78 -2.39
CA MET A 160 -3.75 -20.43 -2.41
C MET A 160 -4.83 -19.36 -2.49
N HIS A 161 -4.64 -18.23 -1.81
CA HIS A 161 -5.56 -17.11 -1.83
C HIS A 161 -4.81 -15.81 -1.56
N ALA A 162 -5.12 -14.76 -2.32
CA ALA A 162 -4.60 -13.42 -2.10
C ALA A 162 -5.58 -12.58 -1.29
N PHE A 163 -5.04 -11.77 -0.40
CA PHE A 163 -5.80 -10.82 0.42
C PHE A 163 -5.17 -9.44 0.33
N CYS A 164 -6.01 -8.40 0.21
CA CYS A 164 -5.55 -7.03 0.31
C CYS A 164 -6.63 -6.13 0.91
N LEU A 165 -6.21 -5.01 1.47
CA LEU A 165 -7.16 -4.01 1.99
C LEU A 165 -7.86 -3.31 0.85
N ARG A 166 -7.14 -3.01 -0.24
CA ARG A 166 -7.66 -2.27 -1.39
C ARG A 166 -7.00 -2.68 -2.71
N ALA A 167 -7.75 -2.56 -3.78
CA ALA A 167 -7.27 -2.88 -5.13
C ALA A 167 -7.90 -1.96 -6.18
N VAL A 168 -7.18 -1.77 -7.30
CA VAL A 168 -7.77 -1.27 -8.55
C VAL A 168 -8.45 -2.44 -9.24
N GLY A 169 -9.66 -2.24 -9.77
CA GLY A 169 -10.50 -3.31 -10.32
C GLY A 169 -9.81 -4.11 -11.43
N GLU A 170 -9.21 -3.44 -12.42
CA GLU A 170 -8.49 -4.11 -13.51
C GLU A 170 -7.31 -4.97 -13.02
N SER A 171 -6.60 -4.50 -12.00
CA SER A 171 -5.47 -5.23 -11.41
C SER A 171 -5.93 -6.40 -10.55
N LEU A 172 -7.08 -6.25 -9.90
CA LEU A 172 -7.72 -7.32 -9.15
C LEU A 172 -8.11 -8.49 -10.06
N GLU A 173 -8.70 -8.19 -11.22
CA GLU A 173 -9.05 -9.19 -12.24
C GLU A 173 -7.81 -9.93 -12.76
N ALA A 174 -6.72 -9.21 -13.01
CA ALA A 174 -5.45 -9.80 -13.45
C ALA A 174 -4.84 -10.75 -12.41
N VAL A 175 -4.99 -10.47 -11.12
CA VAL A 175 -4.56 -11.37 -10.03
C VAL A 175 -5.54 -12.54 -9.88
N ALA A 176 -6.84 -12.28 -9.97
CA ALA A 176 -7.90 -13.31 -9.86
C ALA A 176 -7.80 -14.39 -10.95
N GLY A 177 -7.23 -14.05 -12.10
CA GLY A 177 -6.92 -15.01 -13.16
C GLY A 177 -5.82 -16.03 -12.81
N LEU A 178 -5.05 -15.78 -11.75
CA LEU A 178 -3.98 -16.68 -11.28
C LEU A 178 -4.36 -17.43 -9.99
N ILE A 179 -4.89 -16.71 -9.02
CA ILE A 179 -5.28 -17.25 -7.71
C ILE A 179 -6.55 -16.52 -7.23
N PRO A 180 -7.43 -17.17 -6.44
CA PRO A 180 -8.53 -16.48 -5.79
C PRO A 180 -8.03 -15.28 -5.00
N VAL A 181 -8.78 -14.17 -5.02
CA VAL A 181 -8.40 -12.93 -4.35
C VAL A 181 -9.59 -12.30 -3.62
N THR A 182 -9.35 -11.81 -2.41
CA THR A 182 -10.31 -11.03 -1.62
C THR A 182 -9.71 -9.67 -1.33
N ALA A 183 -10.38 -8.62 -1.81
CA ALA A 183 -10.05 -7.23 -1.48
C ALA A 183 -11.14 -6.65 -0.57
N GLY A 184 -10.76 -5.96 0.50
CA GLY A 184 -11.72 -5.24 1.33
C GLY A 184 -12.43 -4.15 0.55
N PHE A 185 -11.67 -3.43 -0.26
CA PHE A 185 -12.16 -2.38 -1.13
C PHE A 185 -11.60 -2.54 -2.56
N ALA A 186 -12.47 -2.56 -3.56
CA ALA A 186 -12.09 -2.59 -4.97
C ALA A 186 -12.66 -1.36 -5.66
N ALA A 187 -11.78 -0.48 -6.17
CA ALA A 187 -12.18 0.69 -6.92
C ALA A 187 -12.33 0.34 -8.40
N ALA A 188 -13.50 0.62 -8.96
CA ALA A 188 -13.73 0.42 -10.39
C ALA A 188 -12.95 1.45 -11.21
N GLY A 189 -12.49 1.03 -12.40
CA GLY A 189 -11.79 1.89 -13.35
C GLY A 189 -10.35 1.50 -13.60
N ARG A 190 -9.69 2.31 -14.46
CA ARG A 190 -8.30 2.09 -14.86
C ARG A 190 -7.36 2.81 -13.91
N ILE A 191 -6.23 2.16 -13.67
CA ILE A 191 -5.14 2.71 -12.86
C ILE A 191 -4.64 4.03 -13.48
N LEU A 192 -4.43 5.03 -12.62
CA LEU A 192 -3.96 6.39 -12.94
C LEU A 192 -4.96 7.27 -13.70
N ASP A 193 -5.77 6.72 -14.59
CA ASP A 193 -6.76 7.48 -15.36
C ASP A 193 -8.03 7.75 -14.54
N ASP A 194 -8.63 6.68 -14.01
CA ASP A 194 -9.88 6.77 -13.26
C ASP A 194 -9.63 6.77 -11.75
N VAL A 195 -8.64 5.99 -11.31
CA VAL A 195 -8.37 5.71 -9.89
C VAL A 195 -6.89 5.77 -9.56
N SER A 196 -6.56 6.38 -8.43
CA SER A 196 -5.27 6.23 -7.77
C SER A 196 -5.45 5.92 -6.30
N PHE A 197 -4.52 5.13 -5.75
CA PHE A 197 -4.37 4.88 -4.32
C PHE A 197 -3.04 5.41 -3.84
N ILE A 198 -3.05 6.17 -2.76
CA ILE A 198 -1.83 6.63 -2.09
C ILE A 198 -1.94 6.40 -0.58
N ASN A 199 -0.81 6.28 0.08
CA ASN A 199 -0.71 6.31 1.53
C ASN A 199 -0.45 7.74 1.98
N ALA A 200 -1.09 8.19 3.05
CA ALA A 200 -0.87 9.52 3.59
C ALA A 200 0.57 9.68 4.10
N SER A 201 1.16 8.62 4.69
CA SER A 201 2.59 8.58 5.05
C SER A 201 3.50 8.80 3.84
N GLY A 202 3.16 8.24 2.69
CA GLY A 202 3.92 8.39 1.45
C GLY A 202 3.98 9.82 0.92
N LEU A 203 3.04 10.69 1.33
CA LEU A 203 3.10 12.11 1.00
C LEU A 203 4.32 12.79 1.64
N VAL A 204 4.81 12.30 2.79
CA VAL A 204 5.82 12.97 3.62
C VAL A 204 7.09 12.15 3.85
N GLU A 205 7.01 10.81 3.80
CA GLU A 205 8.14 9.92 4.07
C GLU A 205 8.92 9.60 2.80
N ARG A 206 10.25 9.81 2.85
CA ARG A 206 11.17 9.51 1.75
C ARG A 206 11.45 8.03 1.55
N THR A 207 10.44 7.20 1.74
CA THR A 207 10.44 5.76 1.49
C THR A 207 9.39 5.36 0.46
N ALA A 208 8.54 6.31 0.03
CA ALA A 208 7.37 6.07 -0.80
C ALA A 208 7.73 5.70 -2.25
N ILE A 209 8.73 6.38 -2.82
CA ILE A 209 9.20 6.14 -4.19
C ILE A 209 10.63 5.62 -4.11
N ARG A 210 10.78 4.31 -4.30
CA ARG A 210 12.10 3.69 -4.37
C ARG A 210 12.63 3.76 -5.79
N ARG A 211 13.93 4.06 -5.92
CA ARG A 211 14.60 4.23 -7.19
C ARG A 211 15.92 3.45 -7.18
N ALA A 212 16.15 2.64 -8.21
CA ALA A 212 17.37 1.85 -8.32
C ALA A 212 18.63 2.76 -8.29
N GLY A 213 19.51 2.52 -7.32
CA GLY A 213 20.78 3.27 -7.17
C GLY A 213 20.65 4.75 -6.81
N GLN A 214 19.48 5.23 -6.42
CA GLN A 214 19.24 6.63 -6.05
C GLN A 214 18.50 6.74 -4.71
N PRO A 215 18.59 7.88 -4.01
CA PRO A 215 17.79 8.12 -2.82
C PRO A 215 16.29 8.01 -3.10
N SER A 216 15.55 7.37 -2.22
CA SER A 216 14.09 7.32 -2.28
C SER A 216 13.48 8.70 -2.08
N LEU A 217 12.27 8.91 -2.60
CA LEU A 217 11.53 10.15 -2.51
C LEU A 217 10.21 9.96 -1.76
N ALA A 218 9.71 11.04 -1.17
CA ALA A 218 8.31 11.20 -0.81
C ALA A 218 7.50 11.69 -2.03
N PHE A 219 6.18 11.51 -1.99
CA PHE A 219 5.34 11.96 -3.10
C PHE A 219 5.37 13.48 -3.31
N PHE A 220 5.53 14.28 -2.23
CA PHE A 220 5.62 15.75 -2.37
C PHE A 220 6.84 16.20 -3.20
N GLU A 221 7.83 15.35 -3.39
CA GLU A 221 9.04 15.61 -4.19
C GLU A 221 8.81 15.32 -5.69
N ARG A 222 7.59 14.94 -6.09
CA ARG A 222 7.11 14.81 -7.47
C ARG A 222 5.99 15.83 -7.74
N PRO A 223 6.34 17.09 -8.04
CA PRO A 223 5.35 18.17 -8.21
C PRO A 223 4.28 17.85 -9.26
N GLU A 224 4.65 17.13 -10.32
CA GLU A 224 3.75 16.69 -11.38
C GLU A 224 2.67 15.74 -10.87
N TRP A 225 3.00 14.83 -9.95
CA TRP A 225 2.03 13.95 -9.31
C TRP A 225 1.11 14.71 -8.37
N MET A 226 1.70 15.63 -7.58
CA MET A 226 0.94 16.46 -6.65
C MET A 226 -0.06 17.35 -7.39
N ALA A 227 0.33 17.93 -8.54
CA ALA A 227 -0.56 18.72 -9.37
C ALA A 227 -1.71 17.90 -9.96
N ALA A 228 -1.43 16.64 -10.36
CA ALA A 228 -2.44 15.72 -10.85
C ALA A 228 -3.43 15.29 -9.75
N TRP A 229 -2.94 15.00 -8.55
CA TRP A 229 -3.77 14.54 -7.42
C TRP A 229 -4.54 15.68 -6.74
N PHE A 230 -3.95 16.87 -6.64
CA PHE A 230 -4.49 18.01 -5.88
C PHE A 230 -4.55 19.29 -6.74
N PRO A 231 -5.28 19.28 -7.87
CA PRO A 231 -5.34 20.43 -8.77
C PRO A 231 -5.89 21.65 -8.06
N GLY A 232 -5.23 22.81 -8.29
CA GLY A 232 -5.61 24.09 -7.73
C GLY A 232 -5.13 24.36 -6.30
N TYR A 233 -4.66 23.35 -5.55
CA TYR A 233 -4.15 23.53 -4.19
C TYR A 233 -2.90 22.70 -3.85
N HIS A 234 -2.30 22.03 -4.85
CA HIS A 234 -1.12 21.17 -4.67
C HIS A 234 0.07 21.89 -4.05
N GLU A 235 0.29 23.17 -4.34
CA GLU A 235 1.40 23.94 -3.75
C GLU A 235 1.27 24.03 -2.22
N HIS A 236 0.05 24.25 -1.71
CA HIS A 236 -0.21 24.26 -0.27
C HIS A 236 -0.01 22.88 0.35
N VAL A 237 -0.42 21.82 -0.35
CA VAL A 237 -0.18 20.44 0.10
C VAL A 237 1.32 20.16 0.15
N ILE A 238 2.07 20.49 -0.91
CA ILE A 238 3.54 20.34 -0.96
C ILE A 238 4.22 21.09 0.19
N ALA A 239 3.83 22.35 0.41
CA ALA A 239 4.41 23.14 1.50
C ALA A 239 4.19 22.50 2.86
N THR A 240 2.95 22.03 3.14
CA THR A 240 2.62 21.34 4.39
C THR A 240 3.35 20.00 4.52
N CYS A 241 3.45 19.22 3.44
CA CYS A 241 4.21 17.97 3.43
C CYS A 241 5.69 18.19 3.72
N ARG A 242 6.28 19.23 3.13
CA ARG A 242 7.70 19.59 3.35
C ARG A 242 7.97 19.97 4.81
N GLU A 243 7.07 20.73 5.43
CA GLU A 243 7.19 21.08 6.85
C GLU A 243 7.07 19.84 7.73
N LEU A 244 6.07 19.00 7.47
CA LEU A 244 5.85 17.78 8.24
C LEU A 244 7.00 16.77 8.08
N SER A 245 7.52 16.59 6.86
CA SER A 245 8.67 15.71 6.60
C SER A 245 9.89 16.14 7.41
N LYS A 246 10.16 17.45 7.52
CA LYS A 246 11.25 17.98 8.36
C LYS A 246 11.06 17.66 9.84
N GLU A 247 9.83 17.71 10.35
CA GLU A 247 9.55 17.36 11.75
C GLU A 247 9.74 15.86 12.02
N LEU A 248 9.45 15.01 11.02
CA LEU A 248 9.63 13.56 11.13
C LEU A 248 11.08 13.11 10.97
N ASP A 249 11.90 13.87 10.24
CA ASP A 249 13.34 13.61 10.05
C ASP A 249 14.18 14.02 11.29
N VAL A 250 13.60 14.71 12.28
CA VAL A 250 14.28 15.07 13.52
C VAL A 250 14.26 13.84 14.45
N PRO A 251 15.43 13.30 14.87
CA PRO A 251 15.44 12.21 15.84
C PRO A 251 14.73 12.66 17.13
N PRO A 252 13.98 11.75 17.80
CA PRO A 252 13.33 12.10 19.06
C PRO A 252 14.38 12.61 20.04
N THR A 253 14.10 13.76 20.64
CA THR A 253 14.94 14.33 21.70
C THR A 253 15.00 13.32 22.85
N PRO A 254 16.20 12.98 23.37
CA PRO A 254 16.37 11.96 24.41
C PRO A 254 15.64 12.29 25.71
#